data_295939d41703b49c2a5fb21857c090a3
#
_entry.id   295939d41703b49c2a5fb21857c090a3
#
_cell.length_a   1.000
_cell.length_b   1.000
_cell.length_c   1.000
_cell.angle_alpha   90.00
_cell.angle_beta   90.00
_cell.angle_gamma   90.00
#
_symmetry.space_group_name_H-M   'P 1'
#
loop_
_entity.id
_entity.type
_entity.pdbx_description
1 polymer ?
#
loop_
_entity_poly.entity_id
_entity_poly.type
_entity_poly.pdbx_seq_one_letter_code
_entity_poly.pdbx_strand_id
1 'polypeptide(L)'
;MVVVGIGDEGALRVDRSGGLYPWKLGECPVDIVGDGEVVRGVLSYGSTHTKGAEPGGGQWSDWRVVTGLSREQLAAAGVRVGSTAVPFRAMRGPVLFGDPADPLVAAWTFDDRGGVVTLLRLLESIRDDAIEPEGDLIIAFTVHEEGGCHGAKVLADRERPEVFLAVDGCPIPPGSSLKLDGRPGTWSKDSVTHFDQRLVQALLRCARAAGTELQTAVYDAAASDASEVYASGGAPRVGTVGIVRENSHGYEVARLSVFDNLLKTLVRFVQKWRA
;
A
#
# COMPACT_ATOMS: atom_id res chain seq x y z
N MET A 1 3.33 13.14 -0.75
CA MET A 1 3.51 14.37 -1.57
C MET A 1 4.93 14.87 -1.39
N VAL A 2 5.42 15.64 -2.34
CA VAL A 2 6.73 16.29 -2.30
C VAL A 2 6.56 17.78 -2.54
N VAL A 3 7.30 18.61 -1.81
CA VAL A 3 7.35 20.06 -2.01
C VAL A 3 8.11 20.37 -3.30
N VAL A 4 7.47 21.06 -4.24
CA VAL A 4 8.07 21.45 -5.52
C VAL A 4 8.31 22.96 -5.65
N GLY A 5 7.86 23.75 -4.69
CA GLY A 5 8.12 25.18 -4.64
C GLY A 5 7.60 25.83 -3.37
N ILE A 6 8.20 26.95 -2.99
CA ILE A 6 7.84 27.77 -1.83
C ILE A 6 7.49 29.16 -2.36
N GLY A 7 6.25 29.60 -2.16
CA GLY A 7 5.79 30.94 -2.50
C GLY A 7 6.32 32.01 -1.55
N ASP A 8 6.19 33.27 -1.94
CA ASP A 8 6.72 34.41 -1.16
C ASP A 8 6.00 34.55 0.20
N GLU A 9 4.73 34.16 0.27
CA GLU A 9 3.94 34.15 1.51
C GLU A 9 4.02 32.82 2.28
N GLY A 10 5.01 31.95 1.97
CA GLY A 10 5.20 30.66 2.64
C GLY A 10 4.22 29.56 2.26
N ALA A 11 3.35 29.78 1.30
CA ALA A 11 2.52 28.70 0.75
C ALA A 11 3.38 27.71 -0.05
N LEU A 12 3.22 26.41 0.19
CA LEU A 12 3.98 25.39 -0.50
C LEU A 12 3.22 24.86 -1.70
N ARG A 13 3.87 24.80 -2.85
CA ARG A 13 3.41 24.00 -3.98
C ARG A 13 3.89 22.58 -3.77
N VAL A 14 2.97 21.62 -3.97
CA VAL A 14 3.25 20.20 -3.78
C VAL A 14 2.88 19.41 -5.03
N ASP A 15 3.52 18.26 -5.20
CA ASP A 15 3.23 17.32 -6.26
C ASP A 15 3.13 15.90 -5.68
N ARG A 16 2.71 14.96 -6.50
CA ARG A 16 2.56 13.55 -6.12
C ARG A 16 3.92 12.90 -5.80
N SER A 17 3.83 11.90 -4.94
CA SER A 17 4.84 10.87 -4.78
C SER A 17 4.12 9.54 -4.95
N GLY A 18 4.52 8.73 -5.95
CA GLY A 18 3.79 7.50 -6.34
C GLY A 18 2.41 7.77 -6.97
N GLY A 19 1.48 6.84 -6.80
CA GLY A 19 0.14 6.85 -7.37
C GLY A 19 -0.89 7.73 -6.64
N LEU A 20 -0.47 8.75 -5.91
CA LEU A 20 -1.33 9.59 -5.09
C LEU A 20 -1.99 10.71 -5.90
N TYR A 21 -3.29 10.89 -5.73
CA TYR A 21 -4.08 11.97 -6.34
C TYR A 21 -4.57 12.96 -5.28
N PRO A 22 -4.59 14.29 -5.55
CA PRO A 22 -4.96 15.29 -4.57
C PRO A 22 -6.42 15.16 -4.11
N TRP A 23 -7.34 14.79 -4.98
CA TRP A 23 -8.74 14.58 -4.66
C TRP A 23 -8.99 13.39 -3.71
N LYS A 24 -8.06 12.43 -3.63
CA LYS A 24 -8.12 11.34 -2.63
C LYS A 24 -7.75 11.81 -1.23
N LEU A 25 -6.86 12.80 -1.13
CA LEU A 25 -6.50 13.43 0.14
C LEU A 25 -7.61 14.34 0.62
N GLY A 26 -8.18 15.13 -0.29
CA GLY A 26 -9.06 16.23 0.06
C GLY A 26 -8.33 17.32 0.86
N GLU A 27 -9.05 18.31 1.31
CA GLU A 27 -8.52 19.33 2.21
C GLU A 27 -8.28 18.72 3.59
N CYS A 28 -7.05 18.72 4.04
CA CYS A 28 -6.69 18.09 5.31
C CYS A 28 -5.41 18.68 5.92
N PRO A 29 -5.23 18.58 7.24
CA PRO A 29 -3.94 18.86 7.87
C PRO A 29 -2.86 17.91 7.37
N VAL A 30 -1.66 18.46 7.15
CA VAL A 30 -0.48 17.73 6.70
C VAL A 30 0.73 18.08 7.56
N ASP A 31 1.63 17.11 7.70
CA ASP A 31 2.95 17.29 8.29
C ASP A 31 3.96 17.38 7.15
N ILE A 32 4.73 18.47 7.10
CA ILE A 32 5.84 18.69 6.19
C ILE A 32 7.13 18.35 6.93
N VAL A 33 7.89 17.40 6.41
CA VAL A 33 9.14 16.93 7.04
C VAL A 33 10.29 17.77 6.50
N GLY A 34 10.72 18.72 7.29
CA GLY A 34 11.95 19.47 7.05
C GLY A 34 13.19 18.70 7.50
N ASP A 35 14.37 19.19 7.15
CA ASP A 35 15.65 18.56 7.56
C ASP A 35 15.91 18.72 9.07
N GLY A 36 15.27 19.67 9.75
CA GLY A 36 15.38 19.92 11.19
C GLY A 36 14.10 19.64 11.96
N GLU A 37 12.98 20.09 11.46
CA GLU A 37 11.71 20.06 12.18
C GLU A 37 10.55 19.58 11.29
N VAL A 38 9.48 19.16 11.92
CA VAL A 38 8.21 18.88 11.25
C VAL A 38 7.30 20.10 11.35
N VAL A 39 6.97 20.69 10.23
CA VAL A 39 6.07 21.84 10.13
C VAL A 39 4.66 21.33 9.80
N ARG A 40 3.65 21.90 10.45
CA ARG A 40 2.25 21.63 10.14
C ARG A 40 1.69 22.64 9.17
N GLY A 41 0.87 22.15 8.22
CA GLY A 41 0.10 22.98 7.33
C GLY A 41 -1.25 22.34 7.01
N VAL A 42 -1.99 22.95 6.12
CA VAL A 42 -3.25 22.45 5.59
C VAL A 42 -3.14 22.35 4.08
N LEU A 43 -3.35 21.16 3.53
CA LEU A 43 -3.54 20.99 2.10
C LEU A 43 -4.86 21.64 1.72
N SER A 44 -4.85 22.58 0.79
CA SER A 44 -5.99 23.42 0.46
C SER A 44 -6.12 23.57 -1.06
N TYR A 45 -7.34 23.41 -1.52
CA TYR A 45 -7.78 23.78 -2.87
C TYR A 45 -8.08 25.27 -2.99
N GLY A 46 -8.40 25.91 -1.88
CA GLY A 46 -8.80 27.31 -1.81
C GLY A 46 -10.31 27.48 -1.79
N SER A 47 -10.77 28.76 -1.72
CA SER A 47 -12.18 29.07 -1.68
C SER A 47 -12.82 28.97 -3.08
N THR A 48 -13.99 28.34 -3.15
CA THR A 48 -14.80 28.22 -4.36
C THR A 48 -15.92 29.29 -4.46
N HIS A 49 -15.94 30.27 -3.56
CA HIS A 49 -16.97 31.30 -3.50
C HIS A 49 -16.75 32.44 -4.52
N THR A 50 -15.98 32.21 -5.57
CA THR A 50 -15.75 33.20 -6.64
C THR A 50 -16.50 32.74 -7.89
N LYS A 51 -17.24 33.68 -8.51
CA LYS A 51 -17.98 33.41 -9.76
C LYS A 51 -16.99 32.97 -10.85
N GLY A 52 -17.22 31.77 -11.42
CA GLY A 52 -16.31 31.15 -12.42
C GLY A 52 -15.22 30.28 -11.82
N ALA A 53 -15.15 30.08 -10.49
CA ALA A 53 -14.34 29.04 -9.89
C ALA A 53 -15.04 27.69 -10.07
N GLU A 54 -14.87 27.10 -11.23
CA GLU A 54 -15.30 25.72 -11.47
C GLU A 54 -14.44 24.77 -10.65
N PRO A 55 -15.01 23.71 -10.04
CA PRO A 55 -14.23 22.72 -9.30
C PRO A 55 -13.37 21.91 -10.27
N GLY A 56 -12.17 22.36 -10.51
CA GLY A 56 -11.17 21.61 -11.30
C GLY A 56 -10.54 20.45 -10.52
N GLY A 57 -10.08 20.68 -9.36
CA GLY A 57 -9.60 19.76 -8.30
C GLY A 57 -8.75 18.54 -8.66
N GLY A 58 -8.55 18.25 -9.93
CA GLY A 58 -7.92 17.02 -10.38
C GLY A 58 -6.39 17.08 -10.47
N GLN A 59 -5.82 18.27 -10.56
CA GLN A 59 -4.39 18.45 -10.76
C GLN A 59 -3.70 18.95 -9.50
N TRP A 60 -2.47 18.51 -9.25
CA TRP A 60 -1.67 18.99 -8.12
C TRP A 60 -1.40 20.49 -8.17
N SER A 61 -1.33 21.07 -9.36
CA SER A 61 -1.17 22.53 -9.58
C SER A 61 -2.28 23.37 -8.96
N ASP A 62 -3.45 22.79 -8.73
CA ASP A 62 -4.61 23.46 -8.16
C ASP A 62 -4.56 23.53 -6.62
N TRP A 63 -3.63 22.75 -6.03
CA TRP A 63 -3.52 22.58 -4.59
C TRP A 63 -2.26 23.23 -4.04
N ARG A 64 -2.34 23.71 -2.81
CA ARG A 64 -1.20 24.24 -2.07
C ARG A 64 -1.29 23.82 -0.61
N VAL A 65 -0.16 23.86 0.09
CA VAL A 65 -0.16 23.74 1.55
C VAL A 65 -0.03 25.12 2.16
N VAL A 66 -1.01 25.50 2.96
CA VAL A 66 -1.01 26.74 3.74
C VAL A 66 -0.33 26.43 5.08
N THR A 67 0.78 27.10 5.38
CA THR A 67 1.57 26.86 6.60
C THR A 67 1.41 27.98 7.65
N GLY A 68 1.05 29.18 7.22
CA GLY A 68 1.05 30.37 8.07
C GLY A 68 2.44 30.86 8.48
N LEU A 69 3.52 30.30 7.91
CA LEU A 69 4.90 30.66 8.17
C LEU A 69 5.48 31.44 7.00
N SER A 70 6.45 32.33 7.29
CA SER A 70 7.23 32.99 6.25
C SER A 70 8.22 32.02 5.56
N ARG A 71 8.75 32.42 4.42
CA ARG A 71 9.79 31.66 3.72
C ARG A 71 11.04 31.44 4.59
N GLU A 72 11.43 32.45 5.36
CA GLU A 72 12.59 32.38 6.28
C GLU A 72 12.32 31.40 7.42
N GLN A 73 11.11 31.39 8.00
CA GLN A 73 10.73 30.44 9.03
C GLN A 73 10.69 29.01 8.49
N LEU A 74 10.19 28.79 7.29
CA LEU A 74 10.21 27.49 6.62
C LEU A 74 11.67 27.02 6.38
N ALA A 75 12.52 27.92 5.91
CA ALA A 75 13.93 27.60 5.70
C ALA A 75 14.65 27.29 7.02
N ALA A 76 14.35 28.02 8.11
CA ALA A 76 14.89 27.73 9.43
C ALA A 76 14.45 26.36 9.98
N ALA A 77 13.23 25.90 9.66
CA ALA A 77 12.76 24.56 9.96
C ALA A 77 13.30 23.47 9.01
N GLY A 78 14.12 23.85 8.02
CA GLY A 78 14.71 22.94 7.04
C GLY A 78 13.72 22.49 5.95
N VAL A 79 12.62 23.22 5.75
CA VAL A 79 11.68 22.95 4.66
C VAL A 79 12.24 23.53 3.35
N ARG A 80 12.36 22.67 2.36
CA ARG A 80 12.91 22.99 1.04
C ARG A 80 12.18 22.27 -0.08
N VAL A 81 12.48 22.61 -1.31
CA VAL A 81 12.07 21.79 -2.46
C VAL A 81 12.64 20.37 -2.27
N GLY A 82 11.81 19.37 -2.44
CA GLY A 82 12.12 17.97 -2.16
C GLY A 82 11.71 17.50 -0.74
N SER A 83 11.32 18.39 0.18
CA SER A 83 10.76 17.99 1.46
C SER A 83 9.47 17.18 1.27
N THR A 84 9.29 16.12 2.07
CA THR A 84 8.11 15.28 2.03
C THR A 84 6.96 15.91 2.80
N ALA A 85 5.75 15.83 2.27
CA ALA A 85 4.53 16.17 3.00
C ALA A 85 3.59 14.95 3.04
N VAL A 86 3.01 14.69 4.22
CA VAL A 86 2.17 13.52 4.48
C VAL A 86 0.92 13.94 5.27
N PRO A 87 -0.19 13.17 5.23
CA PRO A 87 -1.32 13.43 6.09
C PRO A 87 -0.91 13.53 7.56
N PHE A 88 -1.56 14.42 8.30
CA PHE A 88 -1.26 14.63 9.73
C PHE A 88 -1.37 13.32 10.52
N ARG A 89 -0.39 13.04 11.37
CA ARG A 89 -0.26 11.78 12.11
C ARG A 89 -1.56 11.33 12.80
N ALA A 90 -2.25 12.24 13.50
CA ALA A 90 -3.47 11.89 14.23
C ALA A 90 -4.66 11.53 13.31
N MET A 91 -4.58 11.84 12.02
CA MET A 91 -5.61 11.55 11.03
C MET A 91 -5.28 10.33 10.16
N ARG A 92 -4.18 9.63 10.41
CA ARG A 92 -3.78 8.49 9.58
C ARG A 92 -4.52 7.19 9.94
N GLY A 93 -5.24 7.17 11.03
CA GLY A 93 -5.89 5.97 11.57
C GLY A 93 -4.92 5.12 12.42
N PRO A 94 -5.25 3.86 12.73
CA PRO A 94 -6.46 3.19 12.26
C PRO A 94 -7.75 3.65 12.98
N VAL A 95 -8.87 3.58 12.27
CA VAL A 95 -10.21 3.81 12.82
C VAL A 95 -11.04 2.55 12.61
N LEU A 96 -11.67 2.06 13.68
CA LEU A 96 -12.60 0.93 13.61
C LEU A 96 -14.05 1.43 13.55
N PHE A 97 -14.87 0.81 12.72
CA PHE A 97 -16.29 1.17 12.56
C PHE A 97 -17.10 0.01 11.97
N GLY A 98 -18.41 0.16 11.96
CA GLY A 98 -19.35 -0.84 11.42
C GLY A 98 -19.75 -1.89 12.44
N ASP A 99 -19.89 -3.14 12.02
CA ASP A 99 -20.34 -4.25 12.88
C ASP A 99 -19.25 -4.60 13.93
N PRO A 100 -19.55 -4.51 15.24
CA PRO A 100 -18.57 -4.85 16.29
C PRO A 100 -18.07 -6.30 16.24
N ALA A 101 -18.84 -7.23 15.66
CA ALA A 101 -18.46 -8.64 15.57
C ALA A 101 -17.34 -8.87 14.54
N ASP A 102 -17.30 -8.08 13.47
CA ASP A 102 -16.22 -8.07 12.48
C ASP A 102 -16.14 -6.66 11.87
N PRO A 103 -15.48 -5.71 12.55
CA PRO A 103 -15.48 -4.33 12.13
C PRO A 103 -14.69 -4.11 10.85
N LEU A 104 -15.00 -3.01 10.19
CA LEU A 104 -14.13 -2.40 9.21
C LEU A 104 -13.02 -1.63 9.92
N VAL A 105 -11.88 -1.61 9.32
CA VAL A 105 -10.72 -0.81 9.74
C VAL A 105 -10.30 0.10 8.59
N ALA A 106 -10.08 1.39 8.89
CA ALA A 106 -9.63 2.36 7.90
C ALA A 106 -8.36 3.05 8.34
N ALA A 107 -7.44 3.23 7.41
CA ALA A 107 -6.20 3.98 7.64
C ALA A 107 -5.57 4.43 6.31
N TRP A 108 -4.69 5.42 6.39
CA TRP A 108 -3.72 5.69 5.34
C TRP A 108 -2.66 4.59 5.30
N THR A 109 -2.27 4.19 4.10
CA THR A 109 -1.12 3.30 3.86
C THR A 109 -1.29 1.86 4.39
N PHE A 110 -2.47 1.22 4.21
CA PHE A 110 -2.52 -0.24 4.24
C PHE A 110 -1.69 -0.86 3.12
N ASP A 111 -1.53 -0.12 2.05
CA ASP A 111 -0.58 -0.35 0.98
C ASP A 111 0.83 0.15 1.36
N ASP A 112 1.87 -0.70 1.67
CA ASP A 112 1.55 -2.10 2.03
C ASP A 112 1.96 -2.41 3.47
N ARG A 113 1.65 -1.52 4.40
CA ARG A 113 1.86 -1.79 5.84
C ARG A 113 1.04 -2.97 6.35
N GLY A 114 -0.06 -3.27 5.68
CA GLY A 114 -0.89 -4.43 6.01
C GLY A 114 -0.15 -5.74 5.74
N GLY A 115 0.52 -5.86 4.61
CA GLY A 115 1.39 -6.99 4.30
C GLY A 115 2.59 -7.06 5.24
N VAL A 116 3.23 -5.92 5.55
CA VAL A 116 4.33 -5.87 6.54
C VAL A 116 3.89 -6.44 7.89
N VAL A 117 2.75 -6.01 8.43
CA VAL A 117 2.22 -6.55 9.70
C VAL A 117 1.93 -8.04 9.59
N THR A 118 1.36 -8.49 8.49
CA THR A 118 1.07 -9.92 8.27
C THR A 118 2.35 -10.76 8.22
N LEU A 119 3.39 -10.29 7.56
CA LEU A 119 4.70 -10.97 7.49
C LEU A 119 5.41 -10.98 8.85
N LEU A 120 5.34 -9.91 9.63
CA LEU A 120 5.86 -9.88 11.00
C LEU A 120 5.13 -10.89 11.89
N ARG A 121 3.79 -10.98 11.79
CA ARG A 121 2.99 -11.99 12.48
C ARG A 121 3.31 -13.42 12.03
N LEU A 122 3.62 -13.62 10.75
CA LEU A 122 4.09 -14.91 10.25
C LEU A 122 5.43 -15.29 10.87
N LEU A 123 6.37 -14.36 11.00
CA LEU A 123 7.66 -14.59 11.70
C LEU A 123 7.45 -14.95 13.18
N GLU A 124 6.53 -14.26 13.85
CA GLU A 124 6.15 -14.59 15.23
C GLU A 124 5.60 -16.02 15.32
N SER A 125 4.65 -16.39 14.45
CA SER A 125 4.07 -17.74 14.42
C SER A 125 5.12 -18.81 14.13
N ILE A 126 6.07 -18.56 13.25
CA ILE A 126 7.19 -19.50 12.97
C ILE A 126 8.03 -19.72 14.23
N ARG A 127 8.33 -18.65 14.96
CA ARG A 127 9.14 -18.72 16.19
C ARG A 127 8.36 -19.38 17.35
N ASP A 128 7.14 -18.92 17.62
CA ASP A 128 6.43 -19.22 18.85
C ASP A 128 5.57 -20.49 18.76
N ASP A 129 5.01 -20.76 17.57
CA ASP A 129 4.16 -21.94 17.32
C ASP A 129 4.96 -23.11 16.72
N ALA A 130 6.28 -22.98 16.64
CA ALA A 130 7.21 -23.97 16.04
C ALA A 130 6.76 -24.44 14.64
N ILE A 131 6.32 -23.48 13.82
CA ILE A 131 5.93 -23.77 12.44
C ILE A 131 7.21 -24.03 11.63
N GLU A 132 7.30 -25.21 11.04
CA GLU A 132 8.40 -25.57 10.16
C GLU A 132 7.99 -25.35 8.70
N PRO A 133 8.67 -24.43 7.98
CA PRO A 133 8.51 -24.30 6.53
C PRO A 133 8.94 -25.58 5.82
N GLU A 134 8.29 -25.92 4.71
CA GLU A 134 8.62 -27.11 3.91
C GLU A 134 9.97 -26.98 3.17
N GLY A 135 10.50 -25.77 3.03
CA GLY A 135 11.78 -25.48 2.38
C GLY A 135 12.41 -24.21 2.95
N ASP A 136 13.45 -23.72 2.31
CA ASP A 136 14.07 -22.46 2.68
C ASP A 136 13.09 -21.31 2.48
N LEU A 137 12.85 -20.53 3.53
CA LEU A 137 11.95 -19.39 3.53
C LEU A 137 12.73 -18.08 3.76
N ILE A 138 12.62 -17.17 2.82
CA ILE A 138 13.12 -15.81 2.95
C ILE A 138 11.93 -14.89 3.11
N ILE A 139 11.85 -14.16 4.22
CA ILE A 139 10.89 -13.08 4.41
C ILE A 139 11.64 -11.75 4.25
N ALA A 140 11.21 -10.95 3.27
CA ALA A 140 11.88 -9.71 2.92
C ALA A 140 10.93 -8.52 2.94
N PHE A 141 11.43 -7.39 3.38
CA PHE A 141 10.74 -6.09 3.31
C PHE A 141 11.47 -5.23 2.27
N THR A 142 10.94 -5.20 1.08
CA THR A 142 11.53 -4.55 -0.08
C THR A 142 11.31 -3.04 -0.06
N VAL A 143 12.13 -2.30 -0.77
CA VAL A 143 12.04 -0.85 -0.90
C VAL A 143 11.72 -0.45 -2.35
N HIS A 144 11.15 0.73 -2.53
CA HIS A 144 10.81 1.26 -3.85
C HIS A 144 9.84 0.39 -4.68
N GLU A 145 8.86 -0.23 -4.01
CA GLU A 145 7.79 -0.95 -4.71
C GLU A 145 7.00 0.03 -5.59
N GLU A 146 6.45 1.10 -5.03
CA GLU A 146 5.67 2.16 -5.68
C GLU A 146 6.41 2.95 -6.77
N GLY A 147 7.72 2.83 -6.82
CA GLY A 147 8.62 3.48 -7.77
C GLY A 147 9.23 2.53 -8.81
N GLY A 148 8.74 1.29 -8.92
CA GLY A 148 9.21 0.32 -9.92
C GLY A 148 9.82 -0.94 -9.34
N CYS A 149 9.48 -1.34 -8.13
CA CYS A 149 9.82 -2.63 -7.50
C CYS A 149 11.33 -2.91 -7.46
N HIS A 150 12.14 -1.88 -7.27
CA HIS A 150 13.60 -2.00 -7.39
C HIS A 150 14.20 -2.92 -6.33
N GLY A 151 13.73 -2.84 -5.08
CA GLY A 151 14.21 -3.68 -3.98
C GLY A 151 13.96 -5.15 -4.24
N ALA A 152 12.78 -5.50 -4.73
CA ALA A 152 12.40 -6.87 -5.06
C ALA A 152 13.25 -7.46 -6.19
N LYS A 153 13.49 -6.68 -7.25
CA LYS A 153 14.36 -7.10 -8.37
C LYS A 153 15.77 -7.43 -7.91
N VAL A 154 16.37 -6.55 -7.09
CA VAL A 154 17.73 -6.77 -6.55
C VAL A 154 17.78 -7.99 -5.64
N LEU A 155 16.76 -8.14 -4.78
CA LEU A 155 16.65 -9.31 -3.91
C LEU A 155 16.55 -10.61 -4.73
N ALA A 156 15.65 -10.65 -5.70
CA ALA A 156 15.43 -11.84 -6.53
C ALA A 156 16.64 -12.19 -7.41
N ASP A 157 17.38 -11.20 -7.92
CA ASP A 157 18.62 -11.42 -8.66
C ASP A 157 19.70 -12.03 -7.78
N ARG A 158 19.77 -11.64 -6.52
CA ARG A 158 20.72 -12.13 -5.54
C ARG A 158 20.38 -13.53 -5.03
N GLU A 159 19.15 -13.72 -4.57
CA GLU A 159 18.72 -14.93 -3.87
C GLU A 159 18.25 -16.04 -4.83
N ARG A 160 17.87 -15.70 -6.07
CA ARG A 160 17.42 -16.65 -7.11
C ARG A 160 16.32 -17.59 -6.61
N PRO A 161 15.23 -17.09 -6.02
CA PRO A 161 14.21 -17.96 -5.45
C PRO A 161 13.49 -18.76 -6.52
N GLU A 162 13.11 -20.00 -6.21
CA GLU A 162 12.27 -20.82 -7.07
C GLU A 162 10.83 -20.26 -7.16
N VAL A 163 10.36 -19.68 -6.07
CA VAL A 163 9.06 -19.02 -5.97
C VAL A 163 9.25 -17.64 -5.33
N PHE A 164 8.70 -16.63 -5.95
CA PHE A 164 8.57 -15.29 -5.35
C PHE A 164 7.09 -15.00 -5.12
N LEU A 165 6.70 -14.84 -3.87
CA LEU A 165 5.34 -14.51 -3.46
C LEU A 165 5.32 -13.10 -2.87
N ALA A 166 4.71 -12.14 -3.57
CA ALA A 166 4.45 -10.84 -3.00
C ALA A 166 3.25 -10.89 -2.05
N VAL A 167 3.39 -10.27 -0.89
CA VAL A 167 2.26 -9.96 -0.02
C VAL A 167 1.96 -8.49 -0.22
N ASP A 168 0.80 -8.19 -0.81
CA ASP A 168 0.45 -6.88 -1.31
C ASP A 168 -1.05 -6.62 -1.09
N GLY A 169 -1.57 -5.50 -1.50
CA GLY A 169 -3.02 -5.27 -1.46
C GLY A 169 -3.77 -5.92 -2.63
N CYS A 170 -5.06 -6.10 -2.43
CA CYS A 170 -6.00 -6.48 -3.47
C CYS A 170 -7.06 -5.40 -3.56
N PRO A 171 -6.82 -4.29 -4.29
CA PRO A 171 -7.80 -3.23 -4.47
C PRO A 171 -9.07 -3.74 -5.15
N ILE A 172 -10.22 -3.18 -4.78
CA ILE A 172 -11.51 -3.46 -5.39
C ILE A 172 -11.77 -2.43 -6.49
N PRO A 173 -11.53 -2.74 -7.78
CA PRO A 173 -11.85 -1.80 -8.85
C PRO A 173 -13.37 -1.75 -9.10
N PRO A 174 -13.88 -0.66 -9.66
CA PRO A 174 -15.28 -0.59 -10.08
C PRO A 174 -15.68 -1.76 -10.98
N GLY A 175 -16.80 -2.41 -10.66
CA GLY A 175 -17.29 -3.58 -11.41
C GLY A 175 -16.59 -4.90 -11.08
N SER A 176 -15.65 -4.92 -10.15
CA SER A 176 -14.98 -6.13 -9.68
C SER A 176 -15.94 -7.07 -8.95
N SER A 177 -15.63 -8.37 -8.99
CA SER A 177 -16.32 -9.38 -8.18
C SER A 177 -15.80 -9.49 -6.75
N LEU A 178 -14.69 -8.83 -6.43
CA LEU A 178 -14.12 -8.80 -5.08
C LEU A 178 -15.09 -8.21 -4.06
N LYS A 179 -15.09 -8.77 -2.85
CA LYS A 179 -15.98 -8.36 -1.75
C LYS A 179 -15.16 -7.95 -0.53
N LEU A 180 -15.60 -6.93 0.15
CA LEU A 180 -15.04 -6.44 1.41
C LEU A 180 -15.62 -7.27 2.59
N ASP A 181 -15.34 -8.57 2.61
CA ASP A 181 -15.97 -9.55 3.51
C ASP A 181 -14.97 -10.39 4.36
N GLY A 182 -13.75 -9.92 4.50
CA GLY A 182 -12.72 -10.59 5.29
C GLY A 182 -11.96 -11.70 4.56
N ARG A 183 -12.37 -12.10 3.37
CA ARG A 183 -11.59 -13.04 2.54
C ARG A 183 -10.41 -12.29 1.91
N PRO A 184 -9.17 -12.77 2.05
CA PRO A 184 -8.04 -12.21 1.33
C PRO A 184 -8.17 -12.42 -0.18
N GLY A 185 -7.30 -11.78 -0.95
CA GLY A 185 -7.24 -11.93 -2.39
C GLY A 185 -5.95 -12.58 -2.88
N THR A 186 -5.99 -13.15 -4.07
CA THR A 186 -4.80 -13.54 -4.83
C THR A 186 -4.95 -13.04 -6.27
N TRP A 187 -3.85 -12.64 -6.87
CA TRP A 187 -3.86 -12.14 -8.25
C TRP A 187 -3.65 -13.29 -9.23
N SER A 188 -4.45 -13.34 -10.27
CA SER A 188 -4.31 -14.29 -11.37
C SER A 188 -3.60 -13.66 -12.57
N LYS A 189 -3.75 -12.34 -12.73
CA LYS A 189 -3.13 -11.53 -13.78
C LYS A 189 -3.03 -10.07 -13.30
N ASP A 190 -1.99 -9.39 -13.72
CA ASP A 190 -1.90 -7.93 -13.65
C ASP A 190 -1.50 -7.31 -15.01
N SER A 191 -1.10 -6.03 -15.03
CA SER A 191 -0.72 -5.33 -16.26
C SER A 191 0.59 -5.85 -16.87
N VAL A 192 1.41 -6.55 -16.11
CA VAL A 192 2.76 -7.00 -16.48
C VAL A 192 2.77 -8.47 -16.85
N THR A 193 2.11 -9.34 -16.05
CA THR A 193 2.19 -10.78 -16.24
C THR A 193 0.93 -11.55 -15.86
N HIS A 194 0.86 -12.80 -16.30
CA HIS A 194 -0.01 -13.83 -15.75
C HIS A 194 0.75 -14.58 -14.66
N PHE A 195 0.16 -14.69 -13.48
CA PHE A 195 0.76 -15.38 -12.35
C PHE A 195 0.72 -16.90 -12.52
N ASP A 196 1.64 -17.61 -11.88
CA ASP A 196 1.70 -19.06 -11.92
C ASP A 196 0.42 -19.69 -11.36
N GLN A 197 -0.35 -20.37 -12.20
CA GLN A 197 -1.64 -20.93 -11.82
C GLN A 197 -1.52 -22.10 -10.84
N ARG A 198 -0.38 -22.80 -10.79
CA ARG A 198 -0.13 -23.83 -9.75
C ARG A 198 0.03 -23.18 -8.39
N LEU A 199 0.73 -22.04 -8.33
CA LEU A 199 0.89 -21.24 -7.12
C LEU A 199 -0.45 -20.66 -6.66
N VAL A 200 -1.22 -20.06 -7.59
CA VAL A 200 -2.58 -19.54 -7.29
C VAL A 200 -3.47 -20.66 -6.73
N GLN A 201 -3.48 -21.83 -7.35
CA GLN A 201 -4.28 -22.98 -6.87
C GLN A 201 -3.79 -23.51 -5.52
N ALA A 202 -2.48 -23.48 -5.26
CA ALA A 202 -1.93 -23.87 -3.96
C ALA A 202 -2.39 -22.90 -2.86
N LEU A 203 -2.34 -21.60 -3.09
CA LEU A 203 -2.84 -20.57 -2.18
C LEU A 203 -4.35 -20.75 -1.89
N LEU A 204 -5.16 -21.00 -2.93
CA LEU A 204 -6.60 -21.28 -2.78
C LEU A 204 -6.86 -22.53 -1.90
N ARG A 205 -6.07 -23.60 -2.08
CA ARG A 205 -6.17 -24.81 -1.22
C ARG A 205 -5.76 -24.52 0.21
N CYS A 206 -4.68 -23.75 0.40
CA CYS A 206 -4.19 -23.38 1.74
C CYS A 206 -5.21 -22.55 2.50
N ALA A 207 -5.86 -21.59 1.85
CA ALA A 207 -6.93 -20.80 2.45
C ALA A 207 -8.10 -21.68 2.93
N ARG A 208 -8.58 -22.58 2.07
CA ARG A 208 -9.65 -23.54 2.47
C ARG A 208 -9.24 -24.41 3.64
N ALA A 209 -8.01 -24.92 3.63
CA ALA A 209 -7.48 -25.72 4.74
C ALA A 209 -7.28 -24.92 6.02
N ALA A 210 -7.18 -23.60 5.92
CA ALA A 210 -7.12 -22.67 7.05
C ALA A 210 -8.49 -22.20 7.54
N GLY A 211 -9.59 -22.68 6.93
CA GLY A 211 -10.96 -22.29 7.29
C GLY A 211 -11.40 -20.94 6.73
N THR A 212 -10.76 -20.47 5.68
CA THR A 212 -11.14 -19.27 4.93
C THR A 212 -11.16 -19.54 3.42
N GLU A 213 -11.34 -18.50 2.63
CA GLU A 213 -11.27 -18.57 1.18
C GLU A 213 -10.43 -17.41 0.63
N LEU A 214 -9.87 -17.57 -0.56
CA LEU A 214 -9.28 -16.47 -1.32
C LEU A 214 -10.21 -16.07 -2.46
N GLN A 215 -10.27 -14.77 -2.69
CA GLN A 215 -10.89 -14.19 -3.88
C GLN A 215 -9.82 -14.03 -4.96
N THR A 216 -10.15 -14.31 -6.21
CA THR A 216 -9.20 -14.16 -7.32
C THR A 216 -9.41 -12.83 -8.01
N ALA A 217 -8.34 -12.07 -8.19
CA ALA A 217 -8.32 -10.77 -8.84
C ALA A 217 -7.62 -10.82 -10.20
N VAL A 218 -8.08 -9.97 -11.11
CA VAL A 218 -7.44 -9.65 -12.40
C VAL A 218 -7.36 -8.13 -12.49
N TYR A 219 -6.18 -7.62 -12.79
CA TYR A 219 -5.93 -6.18 -12.92
C TYR A 219 -5.34 -5.84 -14.28
N ASP A 220 -5.77 -4.71 -14.84
CA ASP A 220 -5.28 -4.21 -16.13
C ASP A 220 -4.34 -2.99 -15.97
N ALA A 221 -4.31 -2.38 -14.78
CA ALA A 221 -3.56 -1.17 -14.50
C ALA A 221 -2.82 -1.21 -13.14
N ALA A 222 -2.55 -2.41 -12.61
CA ALA A 222 -1.74 -2.61 -11.41
C ALA A 222 -0.55 -3.50 -11.72
N ALA A 223 0.51 -3.40 -10.94
CA ALA A 223 1.66 -4.27 -10.91
C ALA A 223 2.06 -4.50 -9.45
N SER A 224 2.88 -5.49 -9.17
CA SER A 224 3.42 -5.76 -7.84
C SER A 224 4.88 -6.19 -7.93
N ASP A 225 5.56 -6.29 -6.81
CA ASP A 225 6.92 -6.83 -6.73
C ASP A 225 7.05 -8.18 -7.48
N ALA A 226 6.06 -9.05 -7.36
CA ALA A 226 6.11 -10.38 -7.99
C ALA A 226 6.11 -10.33 -9.52
N SER A 227 5.28 -9.48 -10.12
CA SER A 227 5.22 -9.37 -11.57
C SER A 227 6.48 -8.74 -12.16
N GLU A 228 7.02 -7.75 -11.51
CA GLU A 228 8.26 -7.09 -11.92
C GLU A 228 9.50 -7.99 -11.73
N VAL A 229 9.51 -8.83 -10.70
CA VAL A 229 10.52 -9.87 -10.50
C VAL A 229 10.46 -10.90 -11.64
N TYR A 230 9.25 -11.33 -12.04
CA TYR A 230 9.09 -12.22 -13.18
C TYR A 230 9.57 -11.59 -14.48
N ALA A 231 9.17 -10.36 -14.75
CA ALA A 231 9.56 -9.63 -15.96
C ALA A 231 11.08 -9.42 -16.07
N SER A 232 11.77 -9.29 -14.94
CA SER A 232 13.24 -9.21 -14.89
C SER A 232 13.96 -10.57 -14.90
N GLY A 233 13.23 -11.68 -14.91
CA GLY A 233 13.80 -13.03 -14.85
C GLY A 233 14.35 -13.45 -13.48
N GLY A 234 13.91 -12.77 -12.41
CA GLY A 234 14.37 -12.99 -11.04
C GLY A 234 13.83 -14.25 -10.38
N ALA A 235 12.65 -14.73 -10.81
CA ALA A 235 12.07 -15.98 -10.33
C ALA A 235 11.23 -16.64 -11.42
N PRO A 236 11.28 -17.99 -11.56
CA PRO A 236 10.49 -18.70 -12.57
C PRO A 236 9.00 -18.81 -12.23
N ARG A 237 8.63 -18.72 -10.96
CA ARG A 237 7.25 -18.78 -10.49
C ARG A 237 6.96 -17.61 -9.58
N VAL A 238 5.92 -16.89 -9.89
CA VAL A 238 5.52 -15.71 -9.12
C VAL A 238 4.04 -15.73 -8.77
N GLY A 239 3.70 -15.15 -7.63
CA GLY A 239 2.34 -14.99 -7.13
C GLY A 239 2.19 -13.73 -6.31
N THR A 240 0.96 -13.27 -6.17
CA THR A 240 0.61 -12.16 -5.26
C THR A 240 -0.61 -12.55 -4.45
N VAL A 241 -0.55 -12.33 -3.15
CA VAL A 241 -1.65 -12.57 -2.21
C VAL A 241 -1.74 -11.40 -1.25
N GLY A 242 -2.95 -11.03 -0.82
CA GLY A 242 -3.02 -9.88 0.06
C GLY A 242 -4.40 -9.47 0.54
N ILE A 243 -4.46 -8.27 1.04
CA ILE A 243 -5.60 -7.68 1.74
C ILE A 243 -6.58 -7.09 0.74
N VAL A 244 -7.78 -7.63 0.67
CA VAL A 244 -8.87 -7.03 -0.12
C VAL A 244 -9.31 -5.74 0.56
N ARG A 245 -9.23 -4.63 -0.17
CA ARG A 245 -9.45 -3.28 0.34
C ARG A 245 -10.10 -2.34 -0.68
N GLU A 246 -10.82 -1.37 -0.16
CA GLU A 246 -11.32 -0.21 -0.89
C GLU A 246 -10.33 0.96 -0.82
N ASN A 247 -10.52 1.95 -1.66
CA ASN A 247 -9.80 3.24 -1.65
C ASN A 247 -8.27 3.13 -1.82
N SER A 248 -7.78 2.14 -2.56
CA SER A 248 -6.35 1.99 -2.83
C SER A 248 -5.67 3.33 -3.14
N HIS A 249 -4.49 3.59 -2.56
CA HIS A 249 -3.76 4.87 -2.59
C HIS A 249 -4.56 6.04 -1.99
N GLY A 250 -5.45 5.77 -1.04
CA GLY A 250 -6.24 6.76 -0.33
C GLY A 250 -6.37 6.44 1.17
N TYR A 251 -7.48 6.87 1.78
CA TYR A 251 -7.85 6.42 3.13
C TYR A 251 -8.51 5.05 2.99
N GLU A 252 -7.69 4.03 3.08
CA GLU A 252 -8.05 2.67 2.70
C GLU A 252 -8.91 1.99 3.75
N VAL A 253 -9.80 1.11 3.30
CA VAL A 253 -10.75 0.40 4.16
C VAL A 253 -10.63 -1.09 3.89
N ALA A 254 -10.49 -1.87 4.95
CA ALA A 254 -10.51 -3.33 4.92
C ALA A 254 -11.41 -3.91 6.01
N ARG A 255 -11.85 -5.16 5.84
CA ARG A 255 -12.48 -5.92 6.92
C ARG A 255 -11.38 -6.37 7.90
N LEU A 256 -11.55 -6.19 9.21
CA LEU A 256 -10.49 -6.50 10.19
C LEU A 256 -10.07 -7.97 10.13
N SER A 257 -11.00 -8.87 9.94
CA SER A 257 -10.73 -10.31 9.84
C SER A 257 -9.86 -10.72 8.66
N VAL A 258 -9.68 -9.84 7.63
CA VAL A 258 -8.85 -10.17 6.46
C VAL A 258 -7.38 -10.40 6.84
N PHE A 259 -6.87 -9.70 7.85
CA PHE A 259 -5.48 -9.83 8.31
C PHE A 259 -5.22 -11.22 8.90
N ASP A 260 -6.10 -11.69 9.79
CA ASP A 260 -5.98 -13.02 10.38
C ASP A 260 -6.18 -14.13 9.33
N ASN A 261 -7.10 -13.94 8.39
CA ASN A 261 -7.35 -14.90 7.33
C ASN A 261 -6.19 -14.99 6.34
N LEU A 262 -5.54 -13.87 6.04
CA LEU A 262 -4.31 -13.84 5.23
C LEU A 262 -3.16 -14.55 5.97
N LEU A 263 -2.94 -14.25 7.25
CA LEU A 263 -1.93 -14.91 8.07
C LEU A 263 -2.14 -16.44 8.11
N LYS A 264 -3.34 -16.90 8.41
CA LYS A 264 -3.69 -18.33 8.41
C LYS A 264 -3.41 -19.00 7.06
N THR A 265 -3.70 -18.31 5.97
CA THR A 265 -3.41 -18.79 4.61
C THR A 265 -1.91 -18.93 4.38
N LEU A 266 -1.12 -17.92 4.75
CA LEU A 266 0.34 -17.93 4.62
C LEU A 266 1.01 -19.00 5.49
N VAL A 267 0.57 -19.17 6.73
CA VAL A 267 1.03 -20.25 7.62
C VAL A 267 0.83 -21.61 6.96
N ARG A 268 -0.34 -21.86 6.40
CA ARG A 268 -0.60 -23.13 5.68
C ARG A 268 0.22 -23.25 4.41
N PHE A 269 0.44 -22.15 3.71
CA PHE A 269 1.24 -22.14 2.49
C PHE A 269 2.70 -22.52 2.78
N VAL A 270 3.36 -21.87 3.74
CA VAL A 270 4.76 -22.17 4.07
C VAL A 270 4.98 -23.58 4.59
N GLN A 271 3.97 -24.19 5.26
CA GLN A 271 4.01 -25.55 5.75
C GLN A 271 3.77 -26.62 4.67
N LYS A 272 3.19 -26.27 3.51
CA LYS A 272 2.64 -27.27 2.57
C LYS A 272 3.07 -27.04 1.12
N TRP A 273 3.69 -25.91 0.83
CA TRP A 273 4.18 -25.69 -0.52
C TRP A 273 5.35 -26.62 -0.83
N ARG A 274 5.16 -27.39 -1.90
CA ARG A 274 6.22 -28.17 -2.55
C ARG A 274 6.25 -27.77 -4.02
N ALA A 275 7.43 -27.51 -4.52
CA ALA A 275 7.69 -27.07 -5.89
C ALA A 275 7.22 -28.06 -6.97
#